data_0b17aae613d64fefdec623249838223d
#
_entry.id   0b17aae613d64fefdec623249838223d
#
_cell.length_a   1.000
_cell.length_b   1.000
_cell.length_c   1.000
_cell.angle_alpha   90.00
_cell.angle_beta   90.00
_cell.angle_gamma   90.00
#
_symmetry.space_group_name_H-M   'P 1'
#
loop_
_entity.id
_entity.type
_entity.pdbx_description
1 polymer ?
#
loop_
_entity_poly.entity_id
_entity_poly.type
_entity_poly.pdbx_seq_one_letter_code
_entity_poly.pdbx_strand_id
1 'polypeptide(L)'
;MFVLELNAGDLHTALGRLLDQARVAGLTLTAVDARAEAGDYRIRAVIDAADREAIERLARGVGRIVGVAAIAVSREPCLAA
;
A
#
# COMPACT_ATOMS: atom_id res chain seq x y z
N MET A 1 -5.00 0.19 12.56
CA MET A 1 -4.89 0.36 11.12
C MET A 1 -3.53 0.82 10.72
N PHE A 2 -3.12 0.45 9.54
CA PHE A 2 -1.80 0.82 9.03
C PHE A 2 -1.94 1.55 7.71
N VAL A 3 -0.97 2.37 7.40
CA VAL A 3 -0.91 3.08 6.13
C VAL A 3 0.31 2.59 5.37
N LEU A 4 0.10 2.13 4.15
CA LEU A 4 1.18 1.73 3.26
C LEU A 4 1.27 2.77 2.17
N GLU A 5 2.43 3.39 2.01
CA GLU A 5 2.66 4.35 0.95
C GLU A 5 3.72 3.84 0.01
N LEU A 6 3.53 4.02 -1.27
CA LEU A 6 4.49 3.60 -2.27
C LEU A 6 4.43 4.51 -3.49
N ASN A 7 5.49 4.51 -4.28
CA ASN A 7 5.53 5.21 -5.54
C ASN A 7 5.58 4.19 -6.66
N ALA A 8 4.92 4.46 -7.75
CA ALA A 8 4.89 3.56 -8.89
C ALA A 8 4.84 4.33 -10.19
N GLY A 9 5.49 3.80 -11.21
CA GLY A 9 5.45 4.42 -12.52
C GLY A 9 4.18 4.07 -13.30
N ASP A 10 3.57 2.91 -13.00
CA ASP A 10 2.35 2.50 -13.66
C ASP A 10 1.28 2.26 -12.60
N LEU A 11 0.32 3.16 -12.54
CA LEU A 11 -0.72 3.10 -11.53
C LEU A 11 -1.55 1.83 -11.61
N HIS A 12 -1.98 1.46 -12.80
CA HIS A 12 -2.89 0.33 -12.93
C HIS A 12 -2.22 -0.98 -12.51
N THR A 13 -0.99 -1.18 -12.92
CA THR A 13 -0.26 -2.39 -12.55
C THR A 13 0.02 -2.42 -11.06
N ALA A 14 0.50 -1.32 -10.51
CA ALA A 14 0.84 -1.27 -9.09
C ALA A 14 -0.39 -1.43 -8.20
N LEU A 15 -1.47 -0.75 -8.55
CA LEU A 15 -2.69 -0.81 -7.76
C LEU A 15 -3.31 -2.21 -7.84
N GLY A 16 -3.36 -2.79 -9.04
CA GLY A 16 -3.90 -4.13 -9.20
C GLY A 16 -3.13 -5.17 -8.40
N ARG A 17 -1.80 -5.06 -8.40
CA ARG A 17 -0.95 -5.98 -7.63
C ARG A 17 -1.11 -5.76 -6.14
N LEU A 18 -1.23 -4.53 -5.70
CA LEU A 18 -1.45 -4.22 -4.30
C LEU A 18 -2.77 -4.83 -3.82
N LEU A 19 -3.84 -4.66 -4.58
CA LEU A 19 -5.14 -5.21 -4.22
C LEU A 19 -5.09 -6.74 -4.18
N ASP A 20 -4.41 -7.35 -5.13
CA ASP A 20 -4.30 -8.80 -5.19
C ASP A 20 -3.48 -9.34 -4.03
N GLN A 21 -2.38 -8.72 -3.72
CA GLN A 21 -1.52 -9.12 -2.61
C GLN A 21 -2.25 -8.99 -1.27
N ALA A 22 -3.02 -7.92 -1.09
CA ALA A 22 -3.79 -7.72 0.13
C ALA A 22 -4.86 -8.80 0.26
N ARG A 23 -5.52 -9.14 -0.84
CA ARG A 23 -6.55 -10.16 -0.82
C ARG A 23 -5.96 -11.51 -0.45
N VAL A 24 -4.83 -11.87 -1.04
CA VAL A 24 -4.18 -13.15 -0.75
C VAL A 24 -3.70 -13.21 0.70
N ALA A 25 -3.26 -12.10 1.24
CA ALA A 25 -2.79 -12.04 2.62
C ALA A 25 -3.94 -11.96 3.64
N GLY A 26 -5.17 -11.87 3.17
CA GLY A 26 -6.32 -11.78 4.08
C GLY A 26 -6.48 -10.43 4.74
N LEU A 27 -5.91 -9.38 4.15
CA LEU A 27 -5.99 -8.04 4.72
C LEU A 27 -7.09 -7.26 4.03
N THR A 28 -7.69 -6.33 4.74
CA THR A 28 -8.76 -5.50 4.20
C THR A 28 -8.27 -4.10 3.93
N LEU A 29 -8.43 -3.63 2.69
CA LEU A 29 -8.13 -2.28 2.36
C LEU A 29 -9.36 -1.45 2.65
N THR A 30 -9.24 -0.47 3.50
CA THR A 30 -10.37 0.38 3.86
C THR A 30 -10.39 1.68 3.06
N ALA A 31 -9.26 2.10 2.54
CA ALA A 31 -9.19 3.30 1.69
C ALA A 31 -7.94 3.23 0.83
N VAL A 32 -8.02 3.75 -0.38
CA VAL A 32 -6.88 3.85 -1.27
C VAL A 32 -6.93 5.20 -1.93
N ASP A 33 -5.82 5.91 -1.94
CA ASP A 33 -5.69 7.19 -2.60
C ASP A 33 -4.48 7.13 -3.52
N ALA A 34 -4.62 7.57 -4.73
CA ALA A 34 -3.54 7.58 -5.69
C ALA A 34 -3.46 8.96 -6.33
N ARG A 35 -2.26 9.52 -6.39
CA ARG A 35 -2.05 10.84 -6.95
C ARG A 35 -0.89 10.83 -7.92
N ALA A 36 -1.04 11.50 -9.03
CA ALA A 36 0.05 11.70 -9.96
C ALA A 36 1.01 12.75 -9.41
N GLU A 37 2.28 12.44 -9.39
CA GLU A 37 3.27 13.33 -8.86
C GLU A 37 4.56 13.24 -9.62
N ALA A 38 4.98 14.28 -10.28
CA ALA A 38 6.28 14.37 -10.98
C ALA A 38 6.57 13.17 -11.89
N GLY A 39 5.61 12.73 -12.62
CA GLY A 39 5.82 11.61 -13.55
C GLY A 39 5.55 10.25 -12.98
N ASP A 40 5.38 10.14 -11.68
CA ASP A 40 5.05 8.89 -11.03
C ASP A 40 3.72 9.02 -10.32
N TYR A 41 3.29 7.97 -9.67
CA TYR A 41 2.08 7.99 -8.87
C TYR A 41 2.41 7.64 -7.43
N ARG A 42 1.85 8.39 -6.51
CA ARG A 42 1.96 8.08 -5.09
C ARG A 42 0.68 7.39 -4.67
N ILE A 43 0.80 6.18 -4.14
CA ILE A 43 -0.34 5.41 -3.70
C ILE A 43 -0.29 5.29 -2.19
N ARG A 44 -1.41 5.61 -1.55
CA ARG A 44 -1.52 5.49 -0.10
C ARG A 44 -2.69 4.59 0.19
N ALA A 45 -2.47 3.51 0.87
CA ALA A 45 -3.50 2.54 1.21
C ALA A 45 -3.65 2.43 2.71
N VAL A 46 -4.88 2.51 3.19
CA VAL A 46 -5.18 2.30 4.61
C VAL A 46 -5.65 0.86 4.75
N ILE A 47 -4.98 0.09 5.58
CA ILE A 47 -5.18 -1.33 5.68
C ILE A 47 -5.50 -1.75 7.10
N ASP A 48 -6.55 -2.55 7.24
CA ASP A 48 -6.88 -3.14 8.52
C ASP A 48 -6.16 -4.47 8.60
N ALA A 49 -5.20 -4.57 9.48
CA ALA A 49 -4.41 -5.77 9.67
C ALA A 49 -4.37 -6.13 11.15
N ALA A 50 -4.31 -7.41 11.45
CA ALA A 50 -4.32 -7.87 12.82
C ALA A 50 -3.06 -7.45 13.58
N ASP A 51 -1.93 -7.44 12.91
CA ASP A 51 -0.68 -7.06 13.53
C ASP A 51 0.29 -6.46 12.53
N ARG A 52 1.37 -5.91 13.02
CA ARG A 52 2.36 -5.26 12.19
C ARG A 52 3.09 -6.24 11.28
N GLU A 53 3.24 -7.46 11.71
CA GLU A 53 3.93 -8.45 10.92
C GLU A 53 3.17 -8.73 9.61
N ALA A 54 1.87 -8.76 9.66
CA ALA A 54 1.05 -8.99 8.46
C ALA A 54 1.24 -7.86 7.45
N ILE A 55 1.26 -6.61 7.93
CA ILE A 55 1.42 -5.47 7.03
C ILE A 55 2.86 -5.39 6.49
N GLU A 56 3.84 -5.77 7.27
CA GLU A 56 5.22 -5.79 6.79
C GLU A 56 5.43 -6.87 5.74
N ARG A 57 4.75 -7.98 5.87
CA ARG A 57 4.81 -9.04 4.88
C ARG A 57 4.19 -8.56 3.56
N LEU A 58 3.08 -7.84 3.64
CA LEU A 58 2.46 -7.25 2.46
C LEU A 58 3.41 -6.25 1.81
N ALA A 59 4.03 -5.39 2.60
CA ALA A 59 4.96 -4.39 2.08
C ALA A 59 6.15 -5.05 1.34
N ARG A 60 6.67 -6.15 1.87
CA ARG A 60 7.74 -6.87 1.19
C ARG A 60 7.27 -7.47 -0.15
N GLY A 61 6.06 -8.00 -0.17
CA GLY A 61 5.51 -8.55 -1.41
C GLY A 61 5.30 -7.47 -2.46
N VAL A 62 4.79 -6.33 -2.05
CA VAL A 62 4.57 -5.20 -2.96
C VAL A 62 5.91 -4.64 -3.45
N GLY A 63 6.92 -4.63 -2.59
CA GLY A 63 8.23 -4.13 -2.96
C GLY A 63 8.93 -4.94 -4.05
N ARG A 64 8.46 -6.15 -4.33
CA ARG A 64 9.02 -6.96 -5.40
C ARG A 64 8.40 -6.68 -6.75
N ILE A 65 7.38 -5.85 -6.81
CA ILE A 65 6.73 -5.52 -8.07
C ILE A 65 7.60 -4.55 -8.85
N VAL A 66 7.81 -4.84 -10.11
CA VAL A 66 8.64 -3.99 -10.96
C VAL A 66 8.00 -2.62 -11.08
N GLY A 67 8.78 -1.59 -10.91
CA GLY A 67 8.28 -0.21 -11.02
C GLY A 67 7.74 0.38 -9.72
N VAL A 68 7.74 -0.38 -8.64
CA VAL A 68 7.33 0.14 -7.33
C VAL A 68 8.55 0.51 -6.51
N ALA A 69 8.52 1.65 -5.88
CA ALA A 69 9.63 2.15 -5.07
C ALA A 69 9.13 2.92 -3.86
N ALA A 70 10.03 3.30 -3.01
CA ALA A 70 9.77 4.17 -1.85
C ALA A 70 8.62 3.69 -0.97
N ILE A 71 8.63 2.40 -0.62
CA ILE A 71 7.60 1.86 0.21
C ILE A 71 7.82 2.23 1.66
N ALA A 72 6.80 2.71 2.31
CA ALA A 72 6.84 3.05 3.73
C ALA A 72 5.57 2.55 4.41
N VAL A 73 5.75 2.02 5.61
CA VAL A 73 4.63 1.56 6.42
C VAL A 73 4.57 2.39 7.69
N SER A 74 3.40 2.90 8.01
CA SER A 74 3.22 3.64 9.26
C SER A 74 1.89 3.25 9.88
N ARG A 75 1.76 3.51 11.18
CA ARG A 75 0.52 3.26 11.87
C ARG A 75 -0.36 4.48 11.70
N GLU A 76 -1.59 4.27 11.29
CA GLU A 76 -2.47 5.38 11.13
C GLU A 76 -2.89 5.91 12.48
N PRO A 77 -2.81 7.18 12.71
CA PRO A 77 -3.22 7.77 13.93
C PRO A 77 -4.70 7.73 13.98
N CYS A 78 -5.24 7.44 15.06
CA CYS A 78 -6.58 7.35 15.10
C CYS A 78 -7.24 8.57 15.04
N LEU A 79 -6.83 9.57 14.67
CA LEU A 79 -7.41 10.69 14.64
C LEU A 79 -8.04 10.99 13.71
N ALA A 80 -8.50 10.63 13.22
CA ALA A 80 -9.18 10.86 12.17
C ALA A 80 -9.60 12.12 12.12
N ALA A 81 -9.46 12.75 12.61
CA ALA A 81 -9.85 14.03 12.50
C ALA A 81 -10.79 14.37 11.67
#